data_7596c66c79f833dfbc117e4b2707b49b
#
_entry.id   7596c66c79f833dfbc117e4b2707b49b
#
_cell.length_a   1.000
_cell.length_b   1.000
_cell.length_c   1.000
_cell.angle_alpha   90.00
_cell.angle_beta   90.00
_cell.angle_gamma   90.00
#
_symmetry.space_group_name_H-M   'P 1'
#
loop_
_entity.id
_entity.type
_entity.pdbx_description
1 polymer ?
#
loop_
_entity_poly.entity_id
_entity_poly.type
_entity_poly.pdbx_seq_one_letter_code
_entity_poly.pdbx_strand_id
1 'polypeptide(L)'
;MFDKSQILSVVDVDIANAVNAEVARQEAHIELIASENYTSPAVMEAQGSQLTNKYAEGYPYKRYYGGCEHVDVVEQLAIDRAKELFGADYANVQPHSGSQANAAVFQALLVPGDTILGMSLAHGGHLTHGAKPSFSGKNFNAIQYGLKAETGEIDYDEVERLANEHKPKMIIAGFSAYSRIIDWGRFREIADQVGAYLFVDMAHVAGLIATGLYPSPMAVADVVTTTTHKTLRGPRGG
;
A
#
# COMPACT_ATOMS: atom_id res chain seq x y z
N MET A 1 10.56 -23.37 26.65
CA MET A 1 10.53 -22.02 26.08
C MET A 1 9.14 -21.69 25.50
N PHE A 2 8.51 -22.58 24.75
CA PHE A 2 7.18 -22.35 24.17
C PHE A 2 6.11 -23.15 24.95
N ASP A 3 5.83 -22.71 26.18
CA ASP A 3 4.78 -23.30 26.99
C ASP A 3 3.40 -22.86 26.46
N LYS A 4 2.67 -23.82 25.90
CA LYS A 4 1.36 -23.58 25.29
C LYS A 4 0.25 -23.25 26.30
N SER A 5 0.50 -23.41 27.60
CA SER A 5 -0.43 -23.00 28.66
C SER A 5 -0.40 -21.48 28.91
N GLN A 6 0.66 -20.78 28.44
CA GLN A 6 0.81 -19.34 28.55
C GLN A 6 -0.02 -18.61 27.45
N ILE A 7 -1.33 -18.84 27.47
CA ILE A 7 -2.26 -18.18 26.54
C ILE A 7 -2.71 -16.83 27.10
N LEU A 8 -3.15 -15.95 26.22
CA LEU A 8 -3.49 -14.57 26.57
C LEU A 8 -4.52 -14.48 27.72
N SER A 9 -5.55 -15.33 27.70
CA SER A 9 -6.60 -15.34 28.73
C SER A 9 -6.12 -15.78 30.13
N VAL A 10 -4.92 -16.36 30.23
CA VAL A 10 -4.29 -16.75 31.51
C VAL A 10 -3.27 -15.69 31.94
N VAL A 11 -2.53 -15.13 31.00
CA VAL A 11 -1.41 -14.23 31.30
C VAL A 11 -1.87 -12.78 31.44
N ASP A 12 -2.83 -12.33 30.63
CA ASP A 12 -3.35 -10.96 30.61
C ASP A 12 -4.86 -10.96 30.32
N VAL A 13 -5.64 -11.02 31.38
CA VAL A 13 -7.11 -11.09 31.29
C VAL A 13 -7.70 -9.80 30.72
N ASP A 14 -7.10 -8.64 30.99
CA ASP A 14 -7.62 -7.36 30.52
C ASP A 14 -7.50 -7.23 29.01
N ILE A 15 -6.35 -7.60 28.46
CA ILE A 15 -6.16 -7.65 27.00
C ILE A 15 -7.03 -8.73 26.35
N ALA A 16 -7.15 -9.92 26.97
CA ALA A 16 -8.03 -10.98 26.47
C ALA A 16 -9.50 -10.51 26.38
N ASN A 17 -9.98 -9.79 27.39
CA ASN A 17 -11.32 -9.23 27.42
C ASN A 17 -11.51 -8.16 26.32
N ALA A 18 -10.53 -7.28 26.10
CA ALA A 18 -10.57 -6.27 25.05
C ALA A 18 -10.60 -6.91 23.65
N VAL A 19 -9.79 -7.95 23.41
CA VAL A 19 -9.81 -8.70 22.13
C VAL A 19 -11.17 -9.37 21.91
N ASN A 20 -11.73 -10.02 22.94
CA ASN A 20 -13.04 -10.66 22.84
C ASN A 20 -14.17 -9.64 22.60
N ALA A 21 -14.09 -8.46 23.21
CA ALA A 21 -15.05 -7.38 22.99
C ALA A 21 -14.96 -6.86 21.54
N GLU A 22 -13.74 -6.74 20.98
CA GLU A 22 -13.56 -6.34 19.59
C GLU A 22 -14.08 -7.42 18.61
N VAL A 23 -13.85 -8.70 18.90
CA VAL A 23 -14.45 -9.78 18.09
C VAL A 23 -15.99 -9.66 18.08
N ALA A 24 -16.60 -9.47 19.27
CA ALA A 24 -18.05 -9.30 19.38
C ALA A 24 -18.55 -8.04 18.62
N ARG A 25 -17.76 -6.95 18.66
CA ARG A 25 -18.09 -5.74 17.91
C ARG A 25 -18.08 -6.01 16.39
N GLN A 26 -17.04 -6.66 15.89
CA GLN A 26 -16.90 -6.96 14.46
C GLN A 26 -18.02 -7.88 13.96
N GLU A 27 -18.44 -8.86 14.77
CA GLU A 27 -19.57 -9.75 14.42
C GLU A 27 -20.93 -9.02 14.43
N ALA A 28 -21.10 -8.03 15.30
CA ALA A 28 -22.39 -7.35 15.51
C ALA A 28 -22.60 -6.13 14.60
N HIS A 29 -21.56 -5.59 13.95
CA HIS A 29 -21.64 -4.34 13.21
C HIS A 29 -21.28 -4.53 11.73
N ILE A 30 -21.92 -3.71 10.90
CA ILE A 30 -21.56 -3.58 9.49
C ILE A 30 -20.43 -2.57 9.37
N GLU A 31 -19.31 -3.01 8.82
CA GLU A 31 -18.15 -2.14 8.58
C GLU A 31 -18.32 -1.37 7.27
N LEU A 32 -18.27 -0.02 7.34
CA LEU A 32 -18.42 0.87 6.19
C LEU A 32 -17.12 1.64 5.86
N ILE A 33 -16.03 1.37 6.56
CA ILE A 33 -14.73 1.96 6.26
C ILE A 33 -14.11 1.18 5.10
N ALA A 34 -13.99 1.81 3.93
CA ALA A 34 -13.56 1.18 2.68
C ALA A 34 -12.18 0.49 2.74
N SER A 35 -11.33 0.88 3.69
CA SER A 35 -10.00 0.29 3.90
C SER A 35 -10.01 -0.92 4.84
N GLU A 36 -11.14 -1.27 5.46
CA GLU A 36 -11.22 -2.39 6.40
C GLU A 36 -11.71 -3.66 5.72
N ASN A 37 -11.18 -4.79 6.16
CA ASN A 37 -11.58 -6.13 5.75
C ASN A 37 -11.26 -7.13 6.87
N TYR A 38 -11.83 -8.31 6.77
CA TYR A 38 -11.67 -9.37 7.76
C TYR A 38 -10.65 -10.40 7.28
N THR A 39 -9.54 -10.52 8.00
CA THR A 39 -8.51 -11.52 7.70
C THR A 39 -8.91 -12.89 8.27
N SER A 40 -8.36 -13.96 7.68
CA SER A 40 -8.67 -15.32 8.14
C SER A 40 -7.92 -15.68 9.44
N PRO A 41 -8.43 -16.63 10.24
CA PRO A 41 -7.70 -17.16 11.38
C PRO A 41 -6.30 -17.68 11.04
N ALA A 42 -6.11 -18.29 9.87
CA ALA A 42 -4.81 -18.77 9.41
C ALA A 42 -3.78 -17.63 9.22
N VAL A 43 -4.22 -16.47 8.72
CA VAL A 43 -3.34 -15.28 8.60
C VAL A 43 -2.95 -14.78 9.99
N MET A 44 -3.90 -14.71 10.93
CA MET A 44 -3.63 -14.30 12.31
C MET A 44 -2.68 -15.28 13.02
N GLU A 45 -2.85 -16.59 12.82
CA GLU A 45 -1.96 -17.63 13.35
C GLU A 45 -0.52 -17.48 12.81
N ALA A 46 -0.35 -17.25 11.51
CA ALA A 46 0.95 -17.03 10.91
C ALA A 46 1.63 -15.76 11.45
N GLN A 47 0.87 -14.67 11.58
CA GLN A 47 1.37 -13.38 12.07
C GLN A 47 1.79 -13.46 13.55
N GLY A 48 1.06 -14.20 14.39
CA GLY A 48 1.35 -14.41 15.81
C GLY A 48 2.28 -15.60 16.10
N SER A 49 2.97 -16.12 15.09
CA SER A 49 3.82 -17.31 15.22
C SER A 49 5.22 -16.97 15.74
N GLN A 50 6.04 -18.03 15.93
CA GLN A 50 7.44 -17.93 16.38
C GLN A 50 8.34 -17.15 15.39
N LEU A 51 7.89 -16.91 14.17
CA LEU A 51 8.59 -16.03 13.21
C LEU A 51 8.83 -14.63 13.78
N THR A 52 7.96 -14.19 14.70
CA THR A 52 8.07 -12.90 15.42
C THR A 52 9.37 -12.78 16.23
N ASN A 53 9.99 -13.89 16.62
CA ASN A 53 11.22 -13.91 17.42
C ASN A 53 12.49 -13.76 16.58
N LYS A 54 12.39 -13.89 15.24
CA LYS A 54 13.56 -13.96 14.39
C LYS A 54 13.92 -12.62 13.78
N TYR A 55 15.12 -12.16 14.10
CA TYR A 55 15.73 -11.00 13.46
C TYR A 55 16.29 -11.39 12.08
N ALA A 56 15.76 -10.83 11.00
CA ALA A 56 16.05 -11.24 9.62
C ALA A 56 16.39 -10.04 8.72
N GLU A 57 17.31 -9.19 9.19
CA GLU A 57 17.79 -8.04 8.42
C GLU A 57 18.49 -8.48 7.12
N GLY A 58 18.24 -7.78 6.03
CA GLY A 58 18.67 -8.14 4.68
C GLY A 58 17.53 -8.73 3.86
N TYR A 59 17.87 -9.52 2.85
CA TYR A 59 16.90 -10.15 1.94
C TYR A 59 17.01 -11.69 1.99
N PRO A 60 16.04 -12.45 1.49
CA PRO A 60 16.14 -13.90 1.42
C PRO A 60 17.48 -14.36 0.85
N TYR A 61 18.13 -15.28 1.54
CA TYR A 61 19.44 -15.86 1.21
C TYR A 61 20.61 -14.86 1.23
N LYS A 62 20.38 -13.61 1.65
CA LYS A 62 21.38 -12.53 1.80
C LYS A 62 21.15 -11.79 3.11
N ARG A 63 21.20 -12.51 4.22
CA ARG A 63 20.97 -11.97 5.57
C ARG A 63 22.27 -11.55 6.24
N TYR A 64 22.14 -10.59 7.14
CA TYR A 64 23.26 -10.18 8.01
C TYR A 64 23.45 -11.14 9.18
N TYR A 65 22.45 -11.97 9.53
CA TYR A 65 22.47 -12.90 10.66
C TYR A 65 22.18 -14.33 10.23
N GLY A 66 22.70 -15.31 11.00
CA GLY A 66 22.41 -16.74 10.80
C GLY A 66 21.02 -17.15 11.31
N GLY A 67 20.61 -18.38 11.00
CA GLY A 67 19.35 -18.97 11.44
C GLY A 67 18.13 -18.43 10.73
N CYS A 68 18.29 -17.97 9.49
CA CYS A 68 17.21 -17.35 8.69
C CYS A 68 16.60 -18.30 7.65
N GLU A 69 17.04 -19.54 7.60
CA GLU A 69 16.63 -20.53 6.59
C GLU A 69 15.11 -20.71 6.46
N HIS A 70 14.36 -20.59 7.55
CA HIS A 70 12.89 -20.73 7.54
C HIS A 70 12.17 -19.42 7.24
N VAL A 71 12.67 -18.29 7.75
CA VAL A 71 12.09 -16.96 7.39
C VAL A 71 12.37 -16.60 5.95
N ASP A 72 13.50 -17.07 5.38
CA ASP A 72 13.81 -16.92 3.97
C ASP A 72 12.75 -17.58 3.09
N VAL A 73 12.33 -18.79 3.45
CA VAL A 73 11.25 -19.49 2.75
C VAL A 73 9.94 -18.70 2.80
N VAL A 74 9.58 -18.15 3.96
CA VAL A 74 8.33 -17.39 4.13
C VAL A 74 8.36 -16.10 3.30
N GLU A 75 9.45 -15.34 3.38
CA GLU A 75 9.59 -14.10 2.61
C GLU A 75 9.65 -14.36 1.10
N GLN A 76 10.39 -15.39 0.67
CA GLN A 76 10.47 -15.76 -0.74
C GLN A 76 9.09 -16.18 -1.29
N LEU A 77 8.33 -16.97 -0.53
CA LEU A 77 6.95 -17.33 -0.91
C LEU A 77 6.05 -16.10 -1.04
N ALA A 78 6.19 -15.12 -0.15
CA ALA A 78 5.42 -13.88 -0.25
C ALA A 78 5.79 -13.08 -1.51
N ILE A 79 7.09 -12.98 -1.82
CA ILE A 79 7.57 -12.33 -3.05
C ILE A 79 7.02 -13.03 -4.29
N ASP A 80 7.17 -14.35 -4.38
CA ASP A 80 6.76 -15.13 -5.56
C ASP A 80 5.25 -15.04 -5.78
N ARG A 81 4.46 -15.15 -4.70
CA ARG A 81 2.99 -15.03 -4.75
C ARG A 81 2.52 -13.62 -5.11
N ALA A 82 3.19 -12.58 -4.62
CA ALA A 82 2.87 -11.20 -5.01
C ALA A 82 3.15 -10.99 -6.51
N LYS A 83 4.27 -11.51 -7.02
CA LYS A 83 4.61 -11.47 -8.44
C LYS A 83 3.58 -12.21 -9.29
N GLU A 84 3.21 -13.42 -8.89
CA GLU A 84 2.20 -14.23 -9.59
C GLU A 84 0.83 -13.54 -9.59
N LEU A 85 0.39 -13.05 -8.42
CA LEU A 85 -0.93 -12.45 -8.24
C LEU A 85 -1.15 -11.21 -9.11
N PHE A 86 -0.12 -10.39 -9.28
CA PHE A 86 -0.21 -9.12 -10.00
C PHE A 86 0.47 -9.11 -11.37
N GLY A 87 1.17 -10.18 -11.74
CA GLY A 87 1.98 -10.22 -12.97
C GLY A 87 3.18 -9.27 -12.90
N ALA A 88 3.81 -9.13 -11.74
CA ALA A 88 4.93 -8.24 -11.51
C ALA A 88 6.28 -8.93 -11.78
N ASP A 89 7.25 -8.20 -12.35
CA ASP A 89 8.61 -8.70 -12.54
C ASP A 89 9.38 -8.80 -11.21
N TYR A 90 9.14 -7.84 -10.33
CA TYR A 90 9.80 -7.72 -9.02
C TYR A 90 8.77 -7.43 -7.93
N ALA A 91 9.05 -7.87 -6.70
CA ALA A 91 8.25 -7.54 -5.53
C ALA A 91 9.15 -7.37 -4.30
N ASN A 92 8.81 -6.40 -3.45
CA ASN A 92 9.36 -6.24 -2.11
C ASN A 92 8.19 -6.29 -1.13
N VAL A 93 8.28 -7.18 -0.13
CA VAL A 93 7.21 -7.45 0.83
C VAL A 93 7.58 -7.05 2.26
N GLN A 94 8.67 -6.30 2.43
CA GLN A 94 9.18 -5.90 3.75
C GLN A 94 8.49 -4.68 4.38
N PRO A 95 7.85 -3.75 3.64
CA PRO A 95 7.21 -2.59 4.28
C PRO A 95 6.14 -3.01 5.29
N HIS A 96 6.08 -2.32 6.43
CA HIS A 96 5.11 -2.58 7.49
C HIS A 96 3.74 -1.95 7.20
N SER A 97 3.67 -1.06 6.21
CA SER A 97 2.46 -0.35 5.81
C SER A 97 2.58 0.22 4.40
N GLY A 98 1.45 0.60 3.80
CA GLY A 98 1.45 1.35 2.53
C GLY A 98 2.20 2.69 2.63
N SER A 99 2.12 3.38 3.76
CA SER A 99 2.88 4.62 3.96
C SER A 99 4.39 4.39 3.95
N GLN A 100 4.86 3.27 4.50
CA GLN A 100 6.29 2.92 4.45
C GLN A 100 6.69 2.49 3.04
N ALA A 101 5.85 1.70 2.35
CA ALA A 101 6.09 1.34 0.95
C ALA A 101 6.20 2.60 0.08
N ASN A 102 5.26 3.54 0.22
CA ASN A 102 5.29 4.81 -0.50
C ASN A 102 6.55 5.62 -0.16
N ALA A 103 6.94 5.71 1.12
CA ALA A 103 8.17 6.41 1.53
C ALA A 103 9.42 5.78 0.92
N ALA A 104 9.48 4.45 0.80
CA ALA A 104 10.59 3.75 0.16
C ALA A 104 10.69 4.10 -1.33
N VAL A 105 9.56 4.16 -2.06
CA VAL A 105 9.51 4.60 -3.46
C VAL A 105 10.03 6.03 -3.60
N PHE A 106 9.58 6.94 -2.75
CA PHE A 106 10.04 8.34 -2.78
C PHE A 106 11.55 8.44 -2.54
N GLN A 107 12.07 7.72 -1.56
CA GLN A 107 13.52 7.73 -1.25
C GLN A 107 14.37 7.11 -2.35
N ALA A 108 13.84 6.12 -3.06
CA ALA A 108 14.56 5.46 -4.15
C ALA A 108 14.65 6.31 -5.42
N LEU A 109 13.61 7.12 -5.72
CA LEU A 109 13.46 7.79 -7.00
C LEU A 109 13.59 9.32 -6.95
N LEU A 110 13.50 9.92 -5.76
CA LEU A 110 13.44 11.37 -5.57
C LEU A 110 14.45 11.85 -4.55
N VAL A 111 14.74 13.14 -4.61
CA VAL A 111 15.46 13.86 -3.55
C VAL A 111 14.54 14.89 -2.89
N PRO A 112 14.76 15.26 -1.61
CA PRO A 112 13.96 16.28 -0.94
C PRO A 112 13.91 17.59 -1.75
N GLY A 113 12.71 18.15 -1.91
CA GLY A 113 12.46 19.35 -2.71
C GLY A 113 12.03 19.07 -4.16
N ASP A 114 12.15 17.82 -4.64
CA ASP A 114 11.61 17.48 -5.96
C ASP A 114 10.10 17.74 -6.03
N THR A 115 9.62 18.09 -7.22
CA THR A 115 8.18 18.28 -7.45
C THR A 115 7.49 16.96 -7.70
N ILE A 116 6.36 16.75 -7.02
CA ILE A 116 5.45 15.62 -7.20
C ILE A 116 4.05 16.13 -7.52
N LEU A 117 3.29 15.35 -8.30
CA LEU A 117 1.90 15.65 -8.65
C LEU A 117 1.02 14.48 -8.17
N GLY A 118 0.08 14.72 -7.27
CA GLY A 118 -0.79 13.69 -6.70
C GLY A 118 -2.23 14.16 -6.52
N MET A 119 -3.15 13.23 -6.29
CA MET A 119 -4.56 13.57 -6.04
C MET A 119 -4.71 14.30 -4.71
N SER A 120 -5.48 15.39 -4.70
CA SER A 120 -5.84 16.14 -3.50
C SER A 120 -6.54 15.25 -2.48
N LEU A 121 -6.19 15.40 -1.20
CA LEU A 121 -6.85 14.71 -0.09
C LEU A 121 -8.36 14.99 -0.07
N ALA A 122 -8.77 16.22 -0.36
CA ALA A 122 -10.18 16.63 -0.43
C ALA A 122 -10.96 15.94 -1.56
N HIS A 123 -10.28 15.43 -2.56
CA HIS A 123 -10.86 14.73 -3.70
C HIS A 123 -10.65 13.21 -3.66
N GLY A 124 -10.20 12.67 -2.53
CA GLY A 124 -10.04 11.24 -2.33
C GLY A 124 -8.61 10.72 -2.38
N GLY A 125 -7.60 11.58 -2.50
CA GLY A 125 -6.19 11.18 -2.43
C GLY A 125 -5.80 10.62 -1.06
N HIS A 126 -4.63 10.00 -0.99
CA HIS A 126 -4.06 9.52 0.27
C HIS A 126 -3.16 10.58 0.90
N LEU A 127 -2.97 10.53 2.22
CA LEU A 127 -2.05 11.43 2.94
C LEU A 127 -0.64 11.46 2.33
N THR A 128 -0.13 10.30 1.92
CA THR A 128 1.21 10.17 1.32
C THR A 128 1.29 10.60 -0.16
N HIS A 129 0.20 11.10 -0.74
CA HIS A 129 0.19 11.66 -2.10
C HIS A 129 0.44 13.17 -2.13
N GLY A 130 1.16 13.72 -1.15
CA GLY A 130 1.54 15.11 -1.09
C GLY A 130 0.72 15.97 -0.11
N ALA A 131 -0.10 15.37 0.76
CA ALA A 131 -0.82 16.13 1.76
C ALA A 131 0.14 16.80 2.77
N LYS A 132 -0.06 18.09 3.05
CA LYS A 132 0.83 18.93 3.88
C LYS A 132 1.29 18.31 5.21
N PRO A 133 0.43 17.60 6.00
CA PRO A 133 0.86 17.06 7.29
C PRO A 133 1.71 15.79 7.15
N SER A 134 1.72 15.13 5.99
CA SER A 134 2.47 13.90 5.76
C SER A 134 3.94 14.16 5.41
N PHE A 135 4.75 13.09 5.42
CA PHE A 135 6.15 13.17 4.99
C PHE A 135 6.27 13.68 3.55
N SER A 136 5.35 13.27 2.66
CA SER A 136 5.39 13.66 1.25
C SER A 136 5.12 15.14 1.04
N GLY A 137 4.20 15.74 1.79
CA GLY A 137 3.94 17.18 1.73
C GLY A 137 4.96 18.04 2.48
N LYS A 138 5.75 17.44 3.39
CA LYS A 138 6.80 18.16 4.13
C LYS A 138 8.14 18.17 3.41
N ASN A 139 8.47 17.10 2.68
CA ASN A 139 9.79 16.92 2.09
C ASN A 139 9.82 17.24 0.58
N PHE A 140 8.68 17.32 -0.09
CA PHE A 140 8.57 17.51 -1.52
C PHE A 140 7.70 18.71 -1.87
N ASN A 141 7.93 19.29 -3.05
CA ASN A 141 7.05 20.32 -3.61
C ASN A 141 5.81 19.64 -4.20
N ALA A 142 4.77 19.51 -3.38
CA ALA A 142 3.57 18.75 -3.73
C ALA A 142 2.53 19.63 -4.44
N ILE A 143 2.30 19.34 -5.72
CA ILE A 143 1.21 19.88 -6.52
C ILE A 143 0.07 18.86 -6.50
N GLN A 144 -1.18 19.35 -6.47
CA GLN A 144 -2.34 18.48 -6.32
C GLN A 144 -3.33 18.70 -7.47
N TYR A 145 -3.79 17.59 -8.09
CA TYR A 145 -4.89 17.59 -9.04
C TYR A 145 -6.21 17.22 -8.38
N GLY A 146 -7.31 17.53 -9.05
CA GLY A 146 -8.65 17.36 -8.57
C GLY A 146 -9.55 16.51 -9.43
N LEU A 147 -10.85 16.62 -9.14
CA LEU A 147 -11.96 16.00 -9.88
C LEU A 147 -12.77 17.09 -10.58
N LYS A 148 -13.37 16.75 -11.72
CA LYS A 148 -14.39 17.58 -12.38
C LYS A 148 -15.62 17.69 -11.48
N ALA A 149 -16.03 18.90 -11.13
CA ALA A 149 -17.15 19.14 -10.23
C ALA A 149 -18.47 18.54 -10.73
N GLU A 150 -18.65 18.54 -12.07
CA GLU A 150 -19.88 18.07 -12.72
C GLU A 150 -20.04 16.56 -12.74
N THR A 151 -18.92 15.82 -12.87
CA THR A 151 -18.94 14.35 -13.05
C THR A 151 -18.36 13.58 -11.88
N GLY A 152 -17.54 14.22 -11.04
CA GLY A 152 -16.78 13.57 -9.99
C GLY A 152 -15.68 12.64 -10.53
N GLU A 153 -15.29 12.79 -11.78
CA GLU A 153 -14.20 12.06 -12.41
C GLU A 153 -12.88 12.83 -12.32
N ILE A 154 -11.75 12.11 -12.37
CA ILE A 154 -10.43 12.76 -12.42
C ILE A 154 -10.38 13.71 -13.62
N ASP A 155 -9.96 14.94 -13.37
CA ASP A 155 -9.74 15.92 -14.42
C ASP A 155 -8.37 15.71 -15.10
N TYR A 156 -8.31 14.81 -16.07
CA TYR A 156 -7.07 14.50 -16.78
C TYR A 156 -6.50 15.70 -17.55
N ASP A 157 -7.33 16.63 -17.98
CA ASP A 157 -6.87 17.85 -18.64
C ASP A 157 -6.16 18.77 -17.64
N GLU A 158 -6.67 18.83 -16.40
CA GLU A 158 -5.97 19.50 -15.30
C GLU A 158 -4.68 18.78 -14.92
N VAL A 159 -4.66 17.46 -14.85
CA VAL A 159 -3.44 16.67 -14.58
C VAL A 159 -2.37 17.00 -15.62
N GLU A 160 -2.72 16.98 -16.91
CA GLU A 160 -1.80 17.30 -18.01
C GLU A 160 -1.30 18.74 -17.95
N ARG A 161 -2.19 19.69 -17.71
CA ARG A 161 -1.84 21.12 -17.55
C ARG A 161 -0.85 21.32 -16.40
N LEU A 162 -1.14 20.78 -15.23
CA LEU A 162 -0.29 20.86 -14.03
C LEU A 162 1.06 20.16 -14.25
N ALA A 163 1.06 19.00 -14.89
CA ALA A 163 2.30 18.30 -15.23
C ALA A 163 3.18 19.13 -16.18
N ASN A 164 2.60 19.76 -17.19
CA ASN A 164 3.33 20.62 -18.12
C ASN A 164 3.84 21.91 -17.46
N GLU A 165 3.06 22.51 -16.56
CA GLU A 165 3.42 23.74 -15.85
C GLU A 165 4.54 23.51 -14.83
N HIS A 166 4.41 22.44 -14.01
CA HIS A 166 5.28 22.23 -12.86
C HIS A 166 6.40 21.21 -13.10
N LYS A 167 6.36 20.47 -14.22
CA LYS A 167 7.36 19.44 -14.58
C LYS A 167 7.73 18.53 -13.41
N PRO A 168 6.76 17.82 -12.79
CA PRO A 168 7.04 16.97 -11.66
C PRO A 168 8.00 15.84 -12.05
N LYS A 169 8.83 15.38 -11.12
CA LYS A 169 9.63 14.16 -11.30
C LYS A 169 8.82 12.88 -11.12
N MET A 170 7.70 12.98 -10.42
CA MET A 170 6.80 11.83 -10.18
C MET A 170 5.36 12.28 -10.23
N ILE A 171 4.54 11.54 -10.98
CA ILE A 171 3.08 11.61 -10.94
C ILE A 171 2.58 10.41 -10.15
N ILE A 172 1.73 10.68 -9.14
CA ILE A 172 1.16 9.67 -8.26
C ILE A 172 -0.29 9.48 -8.65
N ALA A 173 -0.61 8.29 -9.15
CA ALA A 173 -1.97 7.86 -9.43
C ALA A 173 -2.43 6.87 -8.36
N GLY A 174 -3.69 6.98 -7.93
CA GLY A 174 -4.25 6.17 -6.85
C GLY A 174 -5.05 7.02 -5.88
N PHE A 175 -5.75 6.36 -4.97
CA PHE A 175 -6.71 7.03 -4.09
C PHE A 175 -6.96 6.26 -2.79
N SER A 176 -7.62 6.94 -1.86
CA SER A 176 -8.24 6.35 -0.66
C SER A 176 -9.76 6.34 -0.75
N ALA A 177 -10.36 7.33 -1.42
CA ALA A 177 -11.81 7.53 -1.47
C ALA A 177 -12.24 8.03 -2.85
N TYR A 178 -12.19 7.14 -3.83
CA TYR A 178 -12.64 7.40 -5.21
C TYR A 178 -13.30 6.14 -5.77
N SER A 179 -14.51 6.26 -6.32
CA SER A 179 -15.34 5.10 -6.68
C SER A 179 -15.36 4.80 -8.18
N ARG A 180 -14.65 5.57 -8.99
CA ARG A 180 -14.60 5.38 -10.44
C ARG A 180 -13.37 4.63 -10.88
N ILE A 181 -13.38 4.11 -12.09
CA ILE A 181 -12.21 3.49 -12.72
C ILE A 181 -11.19 4.58 -13.09
N ILE A 182 -9.92 4.32 -12.79
CA ILE A 182 -8.80 5.17 -13.24
C ILE A 182 -8.31 4.68 -14.61
N ASP A 183 -8.07 5.61 -15.50
CA ASP A 183 -7.36 5.37 -16.75
C ASP A 183 -5.84 5.50 -16.51
N TRP A 184 -5.20 4.36 -16.23
CA TRP A 184 -3.76 4.29 -16.02
C TRP A 184 -2.96 4.68 -17.28
N GLY A 185 -3.50 4.36 -18.46
CA GLY A 185 -2.88 4.69 -19.74
C GLY A 185 -2.77 6.19 -19.94
N ARG A 186 -3.82 6.94 -19.59
CA ARG A 186 -3.79 8.39 -19.67
C ARG A 186 -2.77 9.02 -18.70
N PHE A 187 -2.63 8.47 -17.50
CA PHE A 187 -1.55 8.89 -16.60
C PHE A 187 -0.16 8.60 -17.17
N ARG A 188 0.02 7.44 -17.82
CA ARG A 188 1.30 7.09 -18.46
C ARG A 188 1.65 8.08 -19.57
N GLU A 189 0.70 8.38 -20.46
CA GLU A 189 0.89 9.37 -21.53
C GLU A 189 1.34 10.72 -20.98
N ILE A 190 0.67 11.20 -19.93
CA ILE A 190 1.01 12.49 -19.30
C ILE A 190 2.40 12.43 -18.67
N ALA A 191 2.74 11.33 -17.98
CA ALA A 191 4.04 11.18 -17.36
C ALA A 191 5.17 11.15 -18.40
N ASP A 192 4.96 10.46 -19.52
CA ASP A 192 5.93 10.40 -20.63
C ASP A 192 6.18 11.78 -21.26
N GLN A 193 5.14 12.59 -21.43
CA GLN A 193 5.26 13.94 -21.99
C GLN A 193 6.20 14.85 -21.18
N VAL A 194 6.28 14.63 -19.87
CA VAL A 194 7.09 15.48 -18.98
C VAL A 194 8.34 14.76 -18.45
N GLY A 195 8.55 13.48 -18.80
CA GLY A 195 9.67 12.68 -18.33
C GLY A 195 9.58 12.33 -16.83
N ALA A 196 8.36 12.19 -16.30
CA ALA A 196 8.10 11.85 -14.91
C ALA A 196 7.98 10.34 -14.72
N TYR A 197 8.33 9.86 -13.50
CA TYR A 197 7.94 8.53 -13.09
C TYR A 197 6.42 8.47 -12.87
N LEU A 198 5.78 7.39 -13.32
CA LEU A 198 4.41 7.06 -12.95
C LEU A 198 4.42 6.08 -11.77
N PHE A 199 4.08 6.58 -10.61
CA PHE A 199 3.91 5.81 -9.39
C PHE A 199 2.42 5.54 -9.14
N VAL A 200 2.03 4.28 -8.98
CA VAL A 200 0.63 3.90 -8.70
C VAL A 200 0.50 3.30 -7.31
N ASP A 201 -0.34 3.91 -6.48
CA ASP A 201 -0.79 3.35 -5.20
C ASP A 201 -2.17 2.70 -5.41
N MET A 202 -2.18 1.38 -5.57
CA MET A 202 -3.41 0.62 -5.84
C MET A 202 -4.05 0.02 -4.57
N ALA A 203 -3.64 0.43 -3.38
CA ALA A 203 -3.99 -0.22 -2.12
C ALA A 203 -5.50 -0.46 -1.93
N HIS A 204 -6.35 0.48 -2.34
CA HIS A 204 -7.80 0.36 -2.19
C HIS A 204 -8.49 -0.57 -3.21
N VAL A 205 -7.86 -0.82 -4.33
CA VAL A 205 -8.43 -1.65 -5.42
C VAL A 205 -7.62 -2.91 -5.73
N ALA A 206 -6.57 -3.19 -4.96
CA ALA A 206 -5.67 -4.32 -5.22
C ALA A 206 -6.39 -5.67 -5.31
N GLY A 207 -7.39 -5.93 -4.48
CA GLY A 207 -8.19 -7.15 -4.55
C GLY A 207 -9.04 -7.23 -5.82
N LEU A 208 -9.58 -6.11 -6.30
CA LEU A 208 -10.32 -6.04 -7.55
C LEU A 208 -9.40 -6.20 -8.76
N ILE A 209 -8.19 -5.64 -8.69
CA ILE A 209 -7.16 -5.84 -9.73
C ILE A 209 -6.75 -7.31 -9.81
N ALA A 210 -6.48 -7.94 -8.66
CA ALA A 210 -6.10 -9.35 -8.59
C ALA A 210 -7.15 -10.30 -9.16
N THR A 211 -8.42 -9.92 -9.13
CA THR A 211 -9.55 -10.70 -9.66
C THR A 211 -9.99 -10.28 -11.08
N GLY A 212 -9.31 -9.31 -11.68
CA GLY A 212 -9.64 -8.79 -13.02
C GLY A 212 -10.89 -7.90 -13.08
N LEU A 213 -11.43 -7.48 -11.93
CA LEU A 213 -12.61 -6.60 -11.85
C LEU A 213 -12.26 -5.10 -11.91
N TYR A 214 -11.00 -4.78 -11.85
CA TYR A 214 -10.46 -3.42 -12.01
C TYR A 214 -9.21 -3.47 -12.89
N PRO A 215 -8.97 -2.50 -13.77
CA PRO A 215 -7.80 -2.52 -14.65
C PRO A 215 -6.49 -2.52 -13.87
N SER A 216 -5.54 -3.33 -14.33
CA SER A 216 -4.21 -3.42 -13.71
C SER A 216 -3.28 -2.30 -14.19
N PRO A 217 -2.55 -1.62 -13.30
CA PRO A 217 -1.55 -0.63 -13.66
C PRO A 217 -0.19 -1.23 -14.07
N MET A 218 0.00 -2.55 -13.89
CA MET A 218 1.32 -3.19 -13.95
C MET A 218 2.04 -3.01 -15.29
N ALA A 219 1.30 -2.92 -16.39
CA ALA A 219 1.88 -2.77 -17.73
C ALA A 219 2.38 -1.34 -18.02
N VAL A 220 1.96 -0.35 -17.24
CA VAL A 220 2.22 1.08 -17.57
C VAL A 220 2.91 1.85 -16.45
N ALA A 221 2.85 1.40 -15.21
CA ALA A 221 3.48 2.08 -14.08
C ALA A 221 4.97 1.72 -13.96
N ASP A 222 5.81 2.69 -13.56
CA ASP A 222 7.21 2.43 -13.23
C ASP A 222 7.33 1.72 -11.87
N VAL A 223 6.47 2.07 -10.92
CA VAL A 223 6.40 1.45 -9.60
C VAL A 223 4.94 1.40 -9.13
N VAL A 224 4.58 0.28 -8.52
CA VAL A 224 3.25 0.07 -7.92
C VAL A 224 3.41 -0.28 -6.45
N THR A 225 2.59 0.33 -5.60
CA THR A 225 2.48 -0.07 -4.19
C THR A 225 1.07 -0.54 -3.85
N THR A 226 0.98 -1.38 -2.84
CA THR A 226 -0.27 -1.79 -2.24
C THR A 226 -0.11 -1.99 -0.74
N THR A 227 -1.22 -2.26 -0.07
CA THR A 227 -1.25 -2.79 1.30
C THR A 227 -1.77 -4.22 1.27
N THR A 228 -1.39 -5.02 2.25
CA THR A 228 -1.89 -6.39 2.38
C THR A 228 -3.21 -6.47 3.17
N HIS A 229 -3.51 -5.49 4.01
CA HIS A 229 -4.60 -5.52 5.00
C HIS A 229 -5.90 -4.81 4.60
N LYS A 230 -6.06 -4.41 3.34
CA LYS A 230 -7.30 -3.82 2.80
C LYS A 230 -8.08 -4.86 2.00
N THR A 231 -8.37 -4.62 0.74
CA THR A 231 -9.12 -5.57 -0.11
C THR A 231 -8.44 -6.92 -0.27
N LEU A 232 -7.12 -7.02 -0.06
CA LEU A 232 -6.39 -8.30 -0.10
C LEU A 232 -6.61 -9.19 1.14
N ARG A 233 -7.23 -8.70 2.22
CA ARG A 233 -7.55 -9.45 3.45
C ARG A 233 -6.35 -10.12 4.13
N GLY A 234 -5.17 -9.54 3.99
CA GLY A 234 -3.94 -10.03 4.60
C GLY A 234 -3.62 -9.38 5.96
N PRO A 235 -2.44 -9.67 6.51
CA PRO A 235 -1.94 -9.01 7.71
C PRO A 235 -1.62 -7.55 7.42
N ARG A 236 -1.43 -6.74 8.45
CA ARG A 236 -0.96 -5.36 8.26
C ARG A 236 0.46 -5.34 7.69
N GLY A 237 0.59 -4.71 6.51
CA GLY A 237 1.83 -4.65 5.74
C GLY A 237 1.64 -3.93 4.42
N GLY A 238 2.66 -3.89 3.63
CA GLY A 238 2.67 -3.30 2.28
C GLY A 238 3.73 -3.94 1.39
#